data_a29339eff2f3591227c0334740eb4833
#
_entry.id   a29339eff2f3591227c0334740eb4833
#
_cell.length_a   1.000
_cell.length_b   1.000
_cell.length_c   1.000
_cell.angle_alpha   90.00
_cell.angle_beta   90.00
_cell.angle_gamma   90.00
#
_symmetry.space_group_name_H-M   'P 1'
#
loop_
_entity.id
_entity.type
_entity.pdbx_description
1 polymer ?
#
loop_
_entity_poly.entity_id
_entity_poly.type
_entity_poly.pdbx_seq_one_letter_code
_entity_poly.pdbx_strand_id
1 'polypeptide(L)'
;MIEALRLEARRLSWREGWAHEWALDEGQRKWVSDLRDLPPMSWAAWKVSRQRGKTYAALQWTAQDMGLATFSGVYLAQTQGNAAAIVQGFLRQLEATLPPEWDVRLVDGILRFASGSELGVFGTDNDQFRRRRGNAVKRVLLDEAAFYADLPAVEQVYVPQLQTTGGVGLYLSSPPLSPAHPFNDRCRSARAANRYVHDTFWSNPRIDHEAVIRGECDRRGLTREQLLASTEWRREFEAEDVTEEERAVVPAWTEEAAAALVGDWQLPAHFDAYEGHDGGITGDPHASLFAVHDPATNCLIVTDELELRSAVTTFKAWSDDVKALEAERFGTDRWVGTLHGAKEFLDALGEVPEFLRGQVTLNAPRQPYLRVGDPSQNICRDMTVDYGLVVLPTPKHEKAMVMDLINQLIRDRRLKVHSRCVRLREQLVTTLWDAPRRRFDRNPKDHGDLIDCLGYIVRNVRWHRDCRPVPKREEFAPPSSKKTGLDAMKGLLR
;
A
#
# COMPACT_ATOMS: atom_id res chain seq x y z
N MET A 1 56.86 9.14 8.85
CA MET A 1 57.06 7.80 9.43
C MET A 1 55.79 7.23 10.08
N ILE A 2 55.18 7.88 11.05
CA ILE A 2 53.96 7.38 11.75
C ILE A 2 52.77 7.19 10.80
N GLU A 3 52.52 8.16 9.91
CA GLU A 3 51.42 8.06 8.94
C GLU A 3 51.64 6.92 7.94
N ALA A 4 52.84 6.69 7.47
CA ALA A 4 53.19 5.59 6.60
C ALA A 4 52.94 4.23 7.29
N LEU A 5 53.33 4.11 8.57
CA LEU A 5 53.06 2.90 9.36
C LEU A 5 51.55 2.66 9.59
N ARG A 6 50.80 3.74 9.87
CA ARG A 6 49.34 3.67 9.97
C ARG A 6 48.67 3.21 8.67
N LEU A 7 49.17 3.72 7.53
CA LEU A 7 48.66 3.32 6.23
C LEU A 7 48.91 1.85 5.94
N GLU A 8 50.13 1.37 6.20
CA GLU A 8 50.46 -0.06 6.02
C GLU A 8 49.68 -0.96 6.98
N ALA A 9 49.46 -0.55 8.22
CA ALA A 9 48.60 -1.28 9.14
C ALA A 9 47.15 -1.39 8.64
N ARG A 10 46.62 -0.32 8.03
CA ARG A 10 45.28 -0.35 7.42
C ARG A 10 45.25 -1.28 6.19
N ARG A 11 46.27 -1.25 5.33
CA ARG A 11 46.39 -2.17 4.21
C ARG A 11 46.47 -3.62 4.65
N LEU A 12 47.25 -3.89 5.69
CA LEU A 12 47.33 -5.23 6.29
C LEU A 12 45.97 -5.68 6.83
N SER A 13 45.21 -4.82 7.47
CA SER A 13 43.89 -5.14 7.99
C SER A 13 42.88 -5.53 6.91
N TRP A 14 43.00 -4.96 5.71
CA TRP A 14 42.23 -5.39 4.53
C TRP A 14 42.59 -6.81 4.11
N ARG A 15 43.88 -7.13 4.02
CA ARG A 15 44.37 -8.47 3.65
C ARG A 15 43.96 -9.55 4.63
N GLU A 16 43.93 -9.19 5.89
CA GLU A 16 43.59 -10.10 6.99
C GLU A 16 42.09 -10.17 7.34
N GLY A 17 41.26 -9.40 6.67
CA GLY A 17 39.81 -9.48 6.83
C GLY A 17 39.20 -8.74 8.02
N TRP A 18 39.94 -7.83 8.66
CA TRP A 18 39.47 -7.07 9.81
C TRP A 18 39.51 -5.55 9.62
N ALA A 19 39.51 -5.04 8.37
CA ALA A 19 39.48 -3.62 8.10
C ALA A 19 38.26 -2.89 8.71
N HIS A 20 37.16 -3.59 8.95
CA HIS A 20 35.97 -3.08 9.61
C HIS A 20 36.25 -2.57 11.05
N GLU A 21 37.29 -3.04 11.74
CA GLU A 21 37.62 -2.64 13.10
C GLU A 21 37.97 -1.15 13.22
N TRP A 22 38.61 -0.58 12.21
CA TRP A 22 38.96 0.84 12.19
C TRP A 22 38.09 1.67 11.23
N ALA A 23 37.51 1.05 10.20
CA ALA A 23 36.71 1.72 9.19
C ALA A 23 35.29 2.01 9.69
N LEU A 24 34.74 1.14 10.54
CA LEU A 24 33.38 1.20 11.04
C LEU A 24 33.35 1.56 12.53
N ASP A 25 32.29 2.26 12.96
CA ASP A 25 32.02 2.43 14.39
C ASP A 25 31.43 1.13 14.99
N GLU A 26 31.27 1.10 16.31
CA GLU A 26 30.81 -0.08 17.05
C GLU A 26 29.44 -0.59 16.56
N GLY A 27 28.48 0.31 16.37
CA GLY A 27 27.14 -0.04 15.85
C GLY A 27 27.23 -0.65 14.46
N GLN A 28 27.96 -0.01 13.55
CA GLN A 28 28.16 -0.51 12.18
C GLN A 28 28.90 -1.88 12.16
N ARG A 29 29.87 -2.08 13.03
CA ARG A 29 30.56 -3.40 13.17
C ARG A 29 29.59 -4.50 13.55
N LYS A 30 28.70 -4.20 14.52
CA LYS A 30 27.64 -5.15 14.89
C LYS A 30 26.75 -5.50 13.73
N TRP A 31 26.27 -4.50 12.95
CA TRP A 31 25.44 -4.76 11.78
C TRP A 31 26.13 -5.66 10.76
N VAL A 32 27.42 -5.42 10.49
CA VAL A 32 28.20 -6.22 9.56
C VAL A 32 28.47 -7.63 10.12
N SER A 33 28.69 -7.77 11.42
CA SER A 33 28.83 -9.09 12.06
C SER A 33 27.56 -9.92 11.87
N ASP A 34 26.39 -9.32 12.10
CA ASP A 34 25.09 -10.03 11.92
C ASP A 34 24.86 -10.50 10.47
N LEU A 35 25.47 -9.83 9.46
CA LEU A 35 25.39 -10.24 8.07
C LEU A 35 26.28 -11.44 7.72
N ARG A 36 27.37 -11.68 8.45
CA ARG A 36 28.29 -12.79 8.18
C ARG A 36 27.67 -14.15 8.47
N ASP A 37 26.74 -14.19 9.41
CA ASP A 37 26.06 -15.41 9.84
C ASP A 37 24.73 -15.65 9.09
N LEU A 38 24.47 -14.88 8.02
CA LEU A 38 23.25 -15.04 7.25
C LEU A 38 23.18 -16.40 6.55
N PRO A 39 22.10 -17.16 6.72
CA PRO A 39 21.88 -18.38 5.94
C PRO A 39 21.88 -18.11 4.43
N PRO A 40 22.28 -19.08 3.61
CA PRO A 40 22.19 -18.98 2.17
C PRO A 40 20.77 -18.58 1.70
N MET A 41 20.68 -17.81 0.62
CA MET A 41 19.44 -17.32 -0.01
C MET A 41 18.59 -16.43 0.91
N SER A 42 19.16 -15.85 1.95
CA SER A 42 18.44 -15.01 2.90
C SER A 42 18.60 -13.53 2.62
N TRP A 43 17.66 -12.75 3.17
CA TRP A 43 17.65 -11.31 3.09
C TRP A 43 17.64 -10.69 4.47
N ALA A 44 18.45 -9.65 4.65
CA ALA A 44 18.41 -8.77 5.82
C ALA A 44 17.81 -7.42 5.44
N ALA A 45 17.35 -6.66 6.43
CA ALA A 45 16.85 -5.31 6.24
C ALA A 45 17.41 -4.36 7.30
N TRP A 46 17.95 -3.22 6.85
CA TRP A 46 18.43 -2.14 7.68
C TRP A 46 17.54 -0.90 7.46
N LYS A 47 16.66 -0.63 8.42
CA LYS A 47 15.90 0.62 8.50
C LYS A 47 16.66 1.56 9.42
N VAL A 48 17.44 2.44 8.83
CA VAL A 48 18.43 3.25 9.52
C VAL A 48 18.32 4.70 9.06
N SER A 49 18.39 5.62 9.99
CA SER A 49 18.28 7.06 9.73
C SER A 49 19.29 7.56 8.69
N ARG A 50 19.02 8.74 8.14
CA ARG A 50 20.01 9.46 7.33
C ARG A 50 21.27 9.74 8.17
N GLN A 51 22.39 9.85 7.47
CA GLN A 51 23.72 10.17 8.04
C GLN A 51 24.25 9.17 9.08
N ARG A 52 23.61 8.04 9.30
CA ARG A 52 24.10 6.98 10.20
C ARG A 52 25.15 6.08 9.53
N GLY A 53 25.31 6.19 8.22
CA GLY A 53 26.36 5.50 7.47
C GLY A 53 26.04 4.07 7.06
N LYS A 54 24.75 3.72 6.85
CA LYS A 54 24.28 2.41 6.39
C LYS A 54 24.94 1.97 5.08
N THR A 55 24.94 2.84 4.08
CA THR A 55 25.54 2.58 2.77
C THR A 55 27.03 2.32 2.85
N TYR A 56 27.75 3.15 3.65
CA TYR A 56 29.18 2.98 3.85
C TYR A 56 29.51 1.63 4.50
N ALA A 57 28.77 1.22 5.52
CA ALA A 57 28.97 -0.06 6.20
C ALA A 57 28.72 -1.25 5.25
N ALA A 58 27.67 -1.20 4.43
CA ALA A 58 27.34 -2.23 3.47
C ALA A 58 28.39 -2.35 2.35
N LEU A 59 28.87 -1.23 1.83
CA LEU A 59 29.94 -1.23 0.82
C LEU A 59 31.28 -1.65 1.41
N GLN A 60 31.60 -1.26 2.64
CA GLN A 60 32.78 -1.69 3.37
C GLN A 60 32.82 -3.21 3.57
N TRP A 61 31.72 -3.80 4.02
CA TRP A 61 31.55 -5.24 4.13
C TRP A 61 31.78 -5.95 2.78
N THR A 62 31.15 -5.41 1.72
CA THR A 62 31.24 -5.99 0.38
C THR A 62 32.64 -5.89 -0.20
N ALA A 63 33.29 -4.74 -0.10
CA ALA A 63 34.66 -4.56 -0.58
C ALA A 63 35.68 -5.45 0.13
N GLN A 64 35.52 -5.62 1.46
CA GLN A 64 36.35 -6.51 2.24
C GLN A 64 36.29 -7.96 1.72
N ASP A 65 35.07 -8.46 1.52
CA ASP A 65 34.88 -9.85 1.07
C ASP A 65 35.30 -10.04 -0.38
N MET A 66 35.09 -9.04 -1.26
CA MET A 66 35.48 -9.09 -2.66
C MET A 66 37.00 -9.03 -2.87
N GLY A 67 37.73 -8.40 -1.96
CA GLY A 67 39.18 -8.41 -1.96
C GLY A 67 39.76 -9.76 -1.52
N LEU A 68 39.07 -10.49 -0.66
CA LEU A 68 39.52 -11.77 -0.09
C LEU A 68 39.07 -13.00 -0.87
N ALA A 69 37.96 -12.89 -1.59
CA ALA A 69 37.38 -14.01 -2.34
C ALA A 69 36.78 -13.54 -3.65
N THR A 70 36.78 -14.43 -4.65
CA THR A 70 36.16 -14.12 -5.96
C THR A 70 34.67 -14.37 -5.94
N PHE A 71 33.86 -13.33 -6.15
CA PHE A 71 32.43 -13.43 -6.38
C PHE A 71 31.85 -12.22 -7.13
N SER A 72 30.67 -12.40 -7.68
CA SER A 72 29.89 -11.32 -8.31
C SER A 72 28.81 -10.80 -7.36
N GLY A 73 28.64 -9.48 -7.32
CA GLY A 73 27.61 -8.81 -6.57
C GLY A 73 26.91 -7.70 -7.37
N VAL A 74 25.85 -7.18 -6.81
CA VAL A 74 25.13 -6.03 -7.38
C VAL A 74 24.80 -5.02 -6.28
N TYR A 75 25.05 -3.76 -6.57
CA TYR A 75 24.63 -2.60 -5.79
C TYR A 75 23.63 -1.80 -6.62
N LEU A 76 22.45 -1.56 -6.06
CA LEU A 76 21.41 -0.74 -6.67
C LEU A 76 21.09 0.46 -5.79
N ALA A 77 20.91 1.61 -6.45
CA ALA A 77 20.36 2.82 -5.83
C ALA A 77 19.16 3.33 -6.65
N GLN A 78 18.50 4.37 -6.18
CA GLN A 78 17.32 4.94 -6.82
C GLN A 78 17.58 5.34 -8.29
N THR A 79 18.73 5.98 -8.57
CA THR A 79 19.10 6.35 -9.93
C THR A 79 20.51 5.89 -10.28
N GLN A 80 20.77 5.72 -11.58
CA GLN A 80 22.11 5.34 -12.07
C GLN A 80 23.18 6.35 -11.66
N GLY A 81 22.87 7.65 -11.74
CA GLY A 81 23.79 8.72 -11.34
C GLY A 81 24.13 8.65 -9.85
N ASN A 82 23.14 8.43 -9.00
CA ASN A 82 23.35 8.27 -7.56
C ASN A 82 24.19 7.04 -7.23
N ALA A 83 23.89 5.89 -7.85
CA ALA A 83 24.64 4.67 -7.64
C ALA A 83 26.14 4.85 -7.94
N ALA A 84 26.46 5.42 -9.11
CA ALA A 84 27.83 5.70 -9.51
C ALA A 84 28.53 6.70 -8.59
N ALA A 85 27.85 7.80 -8.24
CA ALA A 85 28.40 8.84 -7.36
C ALA A 85 28.73 8.33 -5.96
N ILE A 86 27.84 7.49 -5.39
CA ILE A 86 28.02 6.88 -4.07
C ILE A 86 29.24 5.96 -4.08
N VAL A 87 29.33 5.04 -5.04
CA VAL A 87 30.45 4.09 -5.11
C VAL A 87 31.77 4.80 -5.40
N GLN A 88 31.78 5.81 -6.27
CA GLN A 88 32.97 6.65 -6.49
C GLN A 88 33.39 7.41 -5.23
N GLY A 89 32.42 7.96 -4.48
CA GLY A 89 32.67 8.63 -3.21
C GLY A 89 33.29 7.68 -2.19
N PHE A 90 32.76 6.48 -2.09
CA PHE A 90 33.28 5.41 -1.23
C PHE A 90 34.72 5.03 -1.60
N LEU A 91 35.01 4.83 -2.89
CA LEU A 91 36.36 4.51 -3.35
C LEU A 91 37.36 5.59 -3.01
N ARG A 92 37.04 6.86 -3.28
CA ARG A 92 37.92 8.00 -2.95
C ARG A 92 38.31 8.07 -1.48
N GLN A 93 37.39 7.66 -0.59
CA GLN A 93 37.65 7.63 0.85
C GLN A 93 38.62 6.52 1.27
N LEU A 94 38.63 5.41 0.54
CA LEU A 94 39.39 4.22 0.87
C LEU A 94 40.63 3.99 0.03
N GLU A 95 40.73 4.66 -1.16
CA GLU A 95 41.78 4.41 -2.15
C GLU A 95 43.19 4.31 -1.58
N ALA A 96 43.57 5.24 -0.71
CA ALA A 96 44.88 5.22 -0.05
C ALA A 96 45.08 4.00 0.88
N THR A 97 44.00 3.45 1.45
CA THR A 97 44.04 2.39 2.45
C THR A 97 43.88 1.01 1.88
N LEU A 98 43.35 0.89 0.66
CA LEU A 98 43.21 -0.39 -0.01
C LEU A 98 44.58 -0.97 -0.38
N PRO A 99 44.77 -2.30 -0.32
CA PRO A 99 45.97 -2.94 -0.84
C PRO A 99 46.17 -2.61 -2.33
N PRO A 100 47.31 -2.11 -2.76
CA PRO A 100 47.55 -1.78 -4.17
C PRO A 100 47.33 -2.96 -5.13
N GLU A 101 47.64 -4.16 -4.67
CA GLU A 101 47.46 -5.39 -5.43
C GLU A 101 45.99 -5.77 -5.69
N TRP A 102 45.05 -5.16 -4.96
CA TRP A 102 43.63 -5.38 -5.22
C TRP A 102 43.15 -4.67 -6.48
N ASP A 103 43.88 -3.66 -6.95
CA ASP A 103 43.65 -2.91 -8.19
C ASP A 103 42.18 -2.59 -8.43
N VAL A 104 41.55 -1.96 -7.45
CA VAL A 104 40.10 -1.69 -7.44
C VAL A 104 39.76 -0.56 -8.36
N ARG A 105 38.92 -0.81 -9.37
CA ARG A 105 38.55 0.19 -10.39
C ARG A 105 37.07 0.15 -10.69
N LEU A 106 36.46 1.33 -10.83
CA LEU A 106 35.09 1.49 -11.33
C LEU A 106 35.14 1.82 -12.83
N VAL A 107 34.73 0.87 -13.67
CA VAL A 107 34.74 0.99 -15.13
C VAL A 107 33.39 0.56 -15.67
N ASP A 108 32.75 1.39 -16.47
CA ASP A 108 31.44 1.12 -17.11
C ASP A 108 30.34 0.65 -16.13
N GLY A 109 30.29 1.24 -14.94
CA GLY A 109 29.31 0.87 -13.90
C GLY A 109 29.59 -0.48 -13.24
N ILE A 110 30.81 -0.99 -13.35
CA ILE A 110 31.25 -2.22 -12.68
C ILE A 110 32.50 -1.91 -11.85
N LEU A 111 32.40 -2.18 -10.55
CA LEU A 111 33.53 -2.14 -9.64
C LEU A 111 34.28 -3.48 -9.75
N ARG A 112 35.50 -3.44 -10.23
CA ARG A 112 36.36 -4.63 -10.47
C ARG A 112 37.51 -4.69 -9.49
N PHE A 113 37.84 -5.91 -9.09
CA PHE A 113 38.99 -6.24 -8.26
C PHE A 113 39.92 -7.17 -9.00
N ALA A 114 41.23 -7.09 -8.73
CA ALA A 114 42.21 -8.01 -9.31
C ALA A 114 41.95 -9.49 -8.93
N SER A 115 41.20 -9.75 -7.87
CA SER A 115 40.72 -11.09 -7.49
C SER A 115 39.76 -11.72 -8.51
N GLY A 116 39.29 -10.95 -9.49
CA GLY A 116 38.23 -11.33 -10.42
C GLY A 116 36.82 -11.06 -9.88
N SER A 117 36.69 -10.44 -8.71
CA SER A 117 35.38 -10.02 -8.19
C SER A 117 34.85 -8.83 -8.96
N GLU A 118 33.53 -8.82 -9.16
CA GLU A 118 32.83 -7.71 -9.83
C GLU A 118 31.58 -7.32 -9.06
N LEU A 119 31.41 -6.00 -8.78
CA LEU A 119 30.16 -5.43 -8.26
C LEU A 119 29.52 -4.56 -9.35
N GLY A 120 28.40 -5.01 -9.88
CA GLY A 120 27.59 -4.19 -10.78
C GLY A 120 26.95 -3.02 -10.04
N VAL A 121 27.05 -1.80 -10.55
CA VAL A 121 26.56 -0.56 -9.93
C VAL A 121 25.47 0.04 -10.80
N PHE A 122 24.20 -0.04 -10.39
CA PHE A 122 23.06 0.30 -11.24
C PHE A 122 22.02 1.14 -10.52
N GLY A 123 21.22 1.88 -11.30
CA GLY A 123 20.00 2.56 -10.86
C GLY A 123 18.76 1.73 -11.14
N THR A 124 17.66 2.07 -10.45
CA THR A 124 16.33 1.50 -10.67
C THR A 124 15.40 2.43 -11.46
N ASP A 125 15.86 3.64 -11.83
CA ASP A 125 15.13 4.71 -12.52
C ASP A 125 14.79 4.42 -13.99
N ASN A 126 15.45 3.45 -14.58
CA ASN A 126 15.16 3.00 -15.93
C ASN A 126 15.24 1.47 -15.99
N ASP A 127 14.50 0.86 -16.88
CA ASP A 127 14.37 -0.60 -17.01
C ASP A 127 15.68 -1.37 -17.32
N GLN A 128 16.83 -0.70 -17.24
CA GLN A 128 18.13 -1.35 -17.47
C GLN A 128 18.43 -2.45 -16.43
N PHE A 129 17.96 -2.30 -15.19
CA PHE A 129 18.09 -3.36 -14.19
C PHE A 129 17.41 -4.67 -14.65
N ARG A 130 16.30 -4.58 -15.42
CA ARG A 130 15.58 -5.75 -15.96
C ARG A 130 16.38 -6.52 -17.01
N ARG A 131 17.32 -5.87 -17.69
CA ARG A 131 18.19 -6.49 -18.72
C ARG A 131 19.29 -7.36 -18.11
N ARG A 132 19.49 -7.30 -16.80
CA ARG A 132 20.50 -8.05 -16.05
C ARG A 132 20.02 -9.42 -15.57
N ARG A 133 18.93 -9.93 -16.10
CA ARG A 133 18.43 -11.29 -15.80
C ARG A 133 19.47 -12.34 -16.24
N GLY A 134 19.66 -13.36 -15.41
CA GLY A 134 20.48 -14.53 -15.75
C GLY A 134 21.92 -14.54 -15.22
N ASN A 135 22.41 -13.45 -14.59
CA ASN A 135 23.70 -13.45 -13.94
C ASN A 135 23.60 -14.05 -12.53
N ALA A 136 24.44 -15.02 -12.21
CA ALA A 136 24.54 -15.56 -10.86
C ALA A 136 25.32 -14.57 -9.97
N VAL A 137 24.75 -14.13 -8.85
CA VAL A 137 25.38 -13.19 -7.91
C VAL A 137 25.33 -13.73 -6.48
N LYS A 138 26.39 -13.49 -5.69
CA LYS A 138 26.45 -13.88 -4.28
C LYS A 138 25.96 -12.78 -3.33
N ARG A 139 25.87 -11.54 -3.81
CA ARG A 139 25.45 -10.40 -2.98
C ARG A 139 24.59 -9.41 -3.76
N VAL A 140 23.49 -9.01 -3.17
CA VAL A 140 22.63 -7.94 -3.69
C VAL A 140 22.43 -6.91 -2.60
N LEU A 141 22.81 -5.65 -2.88
CA LEU A 141 22.59 -4.51 -2.01
C LEU A 141 21.54 -3.59 -2.66
N LEU A 142 20.41 -3.39 -2.00
CA LEU A 142 19.34 -2.49 -2.44
C LEU A 142 19.34 -1.26 -1.54
N ASP A 143 20.06 -0.21 -1.98
CA ASP A 143 20.23 1.03 -1.21
C ASP A 143 19.10 2.01 -1.51
N GLU A 144 18.60 2.65 -0.46
CA GLU A 144 17.39 3.48 -0.47
C GLU A 144 16.17 2.72 -1.04
N ALA A 145 16.03 1.45 -0.66
CA ALA A 145 14.98 0.55 -1.15
C ALA A 145 13.55 1.05 -0.86
N ALA A 146 13.36 1.91 0.14
CA ALA A 146 12.08 2.54 0.46
C ALA A 146 11.66 3.61 -0.57
N PHE A 147 12.54 3.99 -1.49
CA PHE A 147 12.29 5.01 -2.51
C PHE A 147 12.29 4.44 -3.93
N TYR A 148 12.30 3.12 -4.09
CA TYR A 148 12.14 2.50 -5.40
C TYR A 148 10.69 2.58 -5.85
N ALA A 149 10.46 2.99 -7.09
CA ALA A 149 9.13 3.06 -7.66
C ALA A 149 8.43 1.68 -7.69
N ASP A 150 9.18 0.61 -7.93
CA ASP A 150 8.68 -0.78 -7.94
C ASP A 150 9.72 -1.74 -7.34
N LEU A 151 9.78 -1.79 -6.01
CA LEU A 151 10.66 -2.71 -5.30
C LEU A 151 10.41 -4.19 -5.65
N PRO A 152 9.16 -4.70 -5.76
CA PRO A 152 8.91 -6.06 -6.22
C PRO A 152 9.43 -6.40 -7.61
N ALA A 153 9.38 -5.46 -8.56
CA ALA A 153 9.94 -5.72 -9.89
C ALA A 153 11.46 -5.88 -9.83
N VAL A 154 12.14 -5.13 -8.97
CA VAL A 154 13.57 -5.28 -8.72
C VAL A 154 13.86 -6.64 -8.09
N GLU A 155 13.08 -7.04 -7.09
CA GLU A 155 13.20 -8.35 -6.45
C GLU A 155 13.02 -9.52 -7.44
N GLN A 156 12.06 -9.43 -8.36
CA GLN A 156 11.84 -10.46 -9.40
C GLN A 156 13.06 -10.67 -10.29
N VAL A 157 13.93 -9.68 -10.42
CA VAL A 157 15.19 -9.80 -11.18
C VAL A 157 16.29 -10.46 -10.34
N TYR A 158 16.47 -10.02 -9.09
CA TYR A 158 17.67 -10.36 -8.32
C TYR A 158 17.49 -11.49 -7.34
N VAL A 159 16.28 -11.79 -6.85
CA VAL A 159 16.04 -12.96 -5.98
C VAL A 159 16.44 -14.28 -6.66
N PRO A 160 16.05 -14.54 -7.93
CA PRO A 160 16.49 -15.76 -8.62
C PRO A 160 18.01 -15.86 -8.81
N GLN A 161 18.70 -14.73 -8.96
CA GLN A 161 20.15 -14.70 -9.16
C GLN A 161 20.92 -15.13 -7.89
N LEU A 162 20.38 -14.87 -6.70
CA LEU A 162 20.94 -15.33 -5.44
C LEU A 162 20.71 -16.82 -5.22
N GLN A 163 19.63 -17.38 -5.73
CA GLN A 163 19.28 -18.80 -5.55
C GLN A 163 20.32 -19.74 -6.12
N THR A 164 20.93 -19.40 -7.28
CA THR A 164 21.94 -20.23 -7.94
C THR A 164 23.26 -20.25 -7.21
N THR A 165 23.58 -19.25 -6.41
CA THR A 165 24.86 -19.12 -5.71
C THR A 165 24.77 -19.38 -4.22
N GLY A 166 23.56 -19.49 -3.67
CA GLY A 166 23.34 -19.42 -2.23
C GLY A 166 23.68 -18.06 -1.63
N GLY A 167 23.62 -17.01 -2.44
CA GLY A 167 23.98 -15.64 -2.04
C GLY A 167 23.01 -15.01 -1.06
N VAL A 168 23.34 -13.80 -0.59
CA VAL A 168 22.54 -13.03 0.38
C VAL A 168 22.17 -11.65 -0.13
N GLY A 169 20.99 -11.17 0.26
CA GLY A 169 20.51 -9.84 -0.08
C GLY A 169 20.39 -8.92 1.15
N LEU A 170 20.51 -7.62 0.92
CA LEU A 170 20.38 -6.61 1.96
C LEU A 170 19.56 -5.44 1.43
N TYR A 171 18.46 -5.15 2.13
CA TYR A 171 17.70 -3.92 1.96
C TYR A 171 18.24 -2.85 2.92
N LEU A 172 18.53 -1.67 2.37
CA LEU A 172 19.05 -0.53 3.12
C LEU A 172 18.14 0.66 2.85
N SER A 173 17.59 1.31 3.85
CA SER A 173 16.87 2.58 3.65
C SER A 173 16.63 3.34 4.96
N SER A 174 16.33 4.63 4.84
CA SER A 174 15.47 5.33 5.80
C SER A 174 14.00 4.91 5.59
N PRO A 175 13.08 5.22 6.52
CA PRO A 175 11.68 4.87 6.37
C PRO A 175 11.06 5.43 5.10
N PRO A 176 10.11 4.73 4.48
CA PRO A 176 9.38 5.23 3.33
C PRO A 176 8.44 6.37 3.69
N LEU A 177 8.01 7.13 2.68
CA LEU A 177 6.99 8.17 2.84
C LEU A 177 5.63 7.59 3.21
N SER A 178 5.32 6.41 2.68
CA SER A 178 4.07 5.68 2.96
C SER A 178 4.36 4.44 3.81
N PRO A 179 3.64 4.24 4.93
CA PRO A 179 3.73 3.01 5.73
C PRO A 179 3.41 1.72 4.95
N ALA A 180 2.60 1.80 3.87
CA ALA A 180 2.27 0.68 3.00
C ALA A 180 3.38 0.30 2.02
N HIS A 181 4.50 1.03 1.98
CA HIS A 181 5.58 0.70 1.05
C HIS A 181 6.12 -0.71 1.34
N PRO A 182 6.36 -1.55 0.28
CA PRO A 182 6.84 -2.93 0.43
C PRO A 182 8.10 -3.11 1.26
N PHE A 183 8.93 -2.08 1.34
CA PHE A 183 10.10 -2.09 2.21
C PHE A 183 9.74 -2.38 3.68
N ASN A 184 8.60 -1.88 4.17
CA ASN A 184 8.13 -2.17 5.52
C ASN A 184 7.74 -3.64 5.71
N ASP A 185 7.18 -4.29 4.68
CA ASP A 185 6.93 -5.74 4.70
C ASP A 185 8.23 -6.51 4.81
N ARG A 186 9.28 -6.08 4.09
CA ARG A 186 10.61 -6.69 4.16
C ARG A 186 11.24 -6.50 5.53
N CYS A 187 11.08 -5.32 6.13
CA CYS A 187 11.51 -5.07 7.50
C CYS A 187 10.79 -5.96 8.52
N ARG A 188 9.47 -6.15 8.38
CA ARG A 188 8.70 -7.07 9.24
C ARG A 188 9.18 -8.51 9.11
N SER A 189 9.37 -8.98 7.87
CA SER A 189 9.87 -10.33 7.60
C SER A 189 11.29 -10.53 8.13
N ALA A 190 12.17 -9.56 7.94
CA ALA A 190 13.54 -9.61 8.44
C ALA A 190 13.57 -9.59 9.98
N ARG A 191 12.71 -8.80 10.63
CA ARG A 191 12.58 -8.76 12.10
C ARG A 191 12.13 -10.11 12.66
N ALA A 192 11.13 -10.73 12.04
CA ALA A 192 10.66 -12.06 12.44
C ALA A 192 11.75 -13.14 12.30
N ALA A 193 12.71 -12.95 11.39
CA ALA A 193 13.84 -13.85 11.17
C ALA A 193 15.14 -13.46 11.93
N ASN A 194 15.09 -12.46 12.82
CA ASN A 194 16.26 -11.89 13.52
C ASN A 194 17.37 -11.37 12.58
N ARG A 195 16.98 -10.73 11.46
CA ARG A 195 17.87 -10.17 10.42
C ARG A 195 17.59 -8.71 10.16
N TYR A 196 17.10 -8.02 11.15
CA TYR A 196 16.65 -6.64 11.06
C TYR A 196 17.49 -5.73 11.94
N VAL A 197 17.93 -4.61 11.37
CA VAL A 197 18.58 -3.52 12.09
C VAL A 197 17.69 -2.29 12.04
N HIS A 198 17.48 -1.68 13.20
CA HIS A 198 16.93 -0.35 13.34
C HIS A 198 17.93 0.50 14.12
N ASP A 199 18.32 1.65 13.54
CA ASP A 199 19.23 2.57 14.19
C ASP A 199 18.95 4.02 13.81
N THR A 200 19.25 4.92 14.72
CA THR A 200 18.86 6.32 14.62
C THR A 200 20.07 7.25 14.54
N PHE A 201 19.80 8.51 14.25
CA PHE A 201 20.76 9.59 14.24
C PHE A 201 21.59 9.67 15.54
N TRP A 202 20.95 9.45 16.69
CA TRP A 202 21.56 9.58 18.01
C TRP A 202 22.72 8.61 18.27
N SER A 203 22.75 7.50 17.62
CA SER A 203 23.79 6.49 17.78
C SER A 203 25.04 6.78 16.93
N ASN A 204 25.05 7.84 16.10
CA ASN A 204 26.21 8.17 15.27
C ASN A 204 27.28 8.93 16.09
N PRO A 205 28.43 8.29 16.43
CA PRO A 205 29.45 8.93 17.26
C PRO A 205 30.28 9.98 16.51
N ARG A 206 30.08 10.15 15.20
CA ARG A 206 30.87 11.05 14.33
C ARG A 206 30.19 12.39 14.12
N ILE A 207 28.98 12.58 14.65
CA ILE A 207 28.17 13.78 14.45
C ILE A 207 28.04 14.55 15.78
N ASP A 208 28.25 15.85 15.72
CA ASP A 208 27.80 16.75 16.77
C ASP A 208 26.29 16.96 16.62
N HIS A 209 25.51 16.17 17.37
CA HIS A 209 24.05 16.16 17.31
C HIS A 209 23.45 17.53 17.60
N GLU A 210 24.00 18.26 18.61
CA GLU A 210 23.50 19.58 18.98
C GLU A 210 23.78 20.63 17.90
N ALA A 211 24.92 20.53 17.23
CA ALA A 211 25.24 21.43 16.12
C ALA A 211 24.29 21.20 14.94
N VAL A 212 23.96 19.93 14.63
CA VAL A 212 23.00 19.59 13.54
C VAL A 212 21.62 20.10 13.90
N ILE A 213 21.14 19.84 15.12
CA ILE A 213 19.81 20.30 15.56
C ILE A 213 19.71 21.81 15.48
N ARG A 214 20.72 22.53 15.99
CA ARG A 214 20.76 23.99 15.94
C ARG A 214 20.72 24.51 14.52
N GLY A 215 21.55 23.95 13.62
CA GLY A 215 21.55 24.32 12.21
C GLY A 215 20.21 24.07 11.50
N GLU A 216 19.52 22.98 11.81
CA GLU A 216 18.18 22.70 11.27
C GLU A 216 17.11 23.65 11.86
N CYS A 217 17.18 23.96 13.16
CA CYS A 217 16.29 24.95 13.77
C CYS A 217 16.45 26.33 13.11
N ASP A 218 17.69 26.79 12.95
CA ASP A 218 17.99 28.07 12.31
C ASP A 218 17.51 28.12 10.85
N ARG A 219 17.75 27.06 10.10
CA ARG A 219 17.37 26.95 8.69
C ARG A 219 15.86 26.98 8.49
N ARG A 220 15.10 26.38 9.42
CA ARG A 220 13.63 26.21 9.31
C ARG A 220 12.85 27.24 10.13
N GLY A 221 13.50 28.01 10.99
CA GLY A 221 12.81 28.91 11.91
C GLY A 221 11.96 28.20 12.97
N LEU A 222 12.38 27.00 13.39
CA LEU A 222 11.66 26.18 14.35
C LEU A 222 12.36 26.17 15.70
N THR A 223 11.60 25.99 16.79
CA THR A 223 12.23 25.64 18.09
C THR A 223 12.71 24.19 18.05
N ARG A 224 13.58 23.84 19.01
CA ARG A 224 14.08 22.46 19.17
C ARG A 224 12.92 21.47 19.31
N GLU A 225 11.95 21.78 20.15
CA GLU A 225 10.79 20.93 20.41
C GLU A 225 9.94 20.74 19.13
N GLN A 226 9.72 21.82 18.39
CA GLN A 226 8.99 21.76 17.12
C GLN A 226 9.74 20.94 16.06
N LEU A 227 11.06 21.10 15.98
CA LEU A 227 11.88 20.32 15.06
C LEU A 227 11.82 18.83 15.38
N LEU A 228 12.10 18.45 16.63
CA LEU A 228 12.13 17.04 17.05
C LEU A 228 10.74 16.37 16.95
N ALA A 229 9.66 17.12 17.14
CA ALA A 229 8.30 16.64 16.98
C ALA A 229 7.85 16.56 15.51
N SER A 230 8.59 17.19 14.59
CA SER A 230 8.20 17.20 13.16
C SER A 230 8.26 15.80 12.54
N THR A 231 7.27 15.49 11.68
CA THR A 231 7.19 14.23 10.95
C THR A 231 8.45 13.94 10.14
N GLU A 232 9.02 15.00 9.53
CA GLU A 232 10.24 14.86 8.74
C GLU A 232 11.43 14.47 9.61
N TRP A 233 11.64 15.13 10.79
CA TRP A 233 12.71 14.76 11.71
C TRP A 233 12.56 13.32 12.18
N ARG A 234 11.39 12.94 12.65
CA ARG A 234 11.09 11.59 13.15
C ARG A 234 11.34 10.53 12.08
N ARG A 235 10.94 10.77 10.83
CA ARG A 235 11.21 9.86 9.73
C ARG A 235 12.70 9.79 9.36
N GLU A 236 13.33 10.94 9.12
CA GLU A 236 14.67 10.96 8.53
C GLU A 236 15.78 10.72 9.56
N PHE A 237 15.60 11.16 10.81
CA PHE A 237 16.61 11.10 11.85
C PHE A 237 16.31 10.09 12.96
N GLU A 238 15.04 9.81 13.27
CA GLU A 238 14.66 8.80 14.26
C GLU A 238 14.34 7.44 13.60
N ALA A 239 14.31 7.39 12.27
CA ALA A 239 13.93 6.20 11.50
C ALA A 239 12.55 5.64 11.86
N GLU A 240 11.61 6.51 12.26
CA GLU A 240 10.24 6.14 12.60
C GLU A 240 9.34 6.04 11.36
N ASP A 241 8.41 5.07 11.39
CA ASP A 241 7.33 5.01 10.41
C ASP A 241 6.26 6.05 10.78
N VAL A 242 6.42 7.25 10.29
CA VAL A 242 5.47 8.34 10.52
C VAL A 242 4.75 8.70 9.23
N THR A 243 3.44 8.86 9.33
CA THR A 243 2.63 9.40 8.25
C THR A 243 2.71 10.93 8.30
N GLU A 244 2.77 11.57 7.15
CA GLU A 244 2.65 13.03 7.08
C GLU A 244 1.18 13.40 7.34
N GLU A 245 0.83 13.65 8.62
CA GLU A 245 -0.56 13.97 9.02
C GLU A 245 -1.15 15.11 8.20
N GLU A 246 -0.35 16.10 7.85
CA GLU A 246 -0.76 17.22 7.01
C GLU A 246 -1.12 16.81 5.57
N ARG A 247 -0.56 15.70 5.09
CA ARG A 247 -0.83 15.15 3.76
C ARG A 247 -1.77 13.95 3.79
N ALA A 248 -2.11 13.43 4.96
CA ALA A 248 -3.06 12.33 5.06
C ALA A 248 -4.43 12.73 4.47
N VAL A 249 -5.00 11.87 3.63
CA VAL A 249 -6.34 12.09 3.06
C VAL A 249 -7.40 11.92 4.13
N VAL A 250 -7.20 10.94 5.02
CA VAL A 250 -8.15 10.58 6.08
C VAL A 250 -7.47 10.61 7.45
N PRO A 251 -7.02 11.79 7.95
CA PRO A 251 -6.35 11.91 9.25
C PRO A 251 -7.23 11.51 10.45
N ALA A 252 -8.55 11.46 10.28
CA ALA A 252 -9.46 10.98 11.32
C ALA A 252 -9.40 9.46 11.53
N TRP A 253 -8.77 8.69 10.64
CA TRP A 253 -8.62 7.24 10.75
C TRP A 253 -7.39 6.88 11.61
N THR A 254 -7.50 7.10 12.90
CA THR A 254 -6.48 6.75 13.90
C THR A 254 -6.62 5.30 14.34
N GLU A 255 -5.64 4.76 15.07
CA GLU A 255 -5.74 3.41 15.68
C GLU A 255 -6.96 3.30 16.62
N GLU A 256 -7.26 4.36 17.38
CA GLU A 256 -8.45 4.40 18.24
C GLU A 256 -9.74 4.37 17.42
N ALA A 257 -9.81 5.16 16.34
CA ALA A 257 -10.95 5.15 15.44
C ALA A 257 -11.12 3.79 14.78
N ALA A 258 -10.04 3.17 14.28
CA ALA A 258 -10.07 1.84 13.70
C ALA A 258 -10.55 0.78 14.70
N ALA A 259 -10.07 0.81 15.95
CA ALA A 259 -10.52 -0.11 16.99
C ALA A 259 -12.03 0.01 17.31
N ALA A 260 -12.59 1.22 17.17
CA ALA A 260 -14.01 1.48 17.43
C ALA A 260 -14.94 1.21 16.23
N LEU A 261 -14.41 1.36 15.00
CA LEU A 261 -15.21 1.38 13.78
C LEU A 261 -15.06 0.12 12.93
N VAL A 262 -14.04 -0.71 13.17
CA VAL A 262 -13.84 -1.99 12.50
C VAL A 262 -14.46 -3.13 13.32
N GLY A 263 -15.25 -3.97 12.67
CA GLY A 263 -15.87 -5.13 13.33
C GLY A 263 -16.65 -5.98 12.35
N ASP A 264 -17.22 -7.08 12.85
CA ASP A 264 -18.08 -7.98 12.07
C ASP A 264 -19.52 -7.47 12.12
N TRP A 265 -19.74 -6.33 11.49
CA TRP A 265 -21.02 -5.63 11.49
C TRP A 265 -22.09 -6.44 10.76
N GLN A 266 -23.22 -6.68 11.44
CA GLN A 266 -24.37 -7.31 10.83
C GLN A 266 -25.15 -6.31 9.99
N LEU A 267 -25.76 -6.78 8.90
CA LEU A 267 -26.66 -5.95 8.10
C LEU A 267 -27.88 -5.53 8.93
N PRO A 268 -28.27 -4.24 8.90
CA PRO A 268 -29.51 -3.80 9.52
C PRO A 268 -30.72 -4.51 8.90
N ALA A 269 -31.83 -4.60 9.64
CA ALA A 269 -33.06 -5.19 9.12
C ALA A 269 -33.61 -4.42 7.89
N HIS A 270 -33.37 -3.10 7.86
CA HIS A 270 -33.70 -2.22 6.74
C HIS A 270 -32.47 -1.39 6.40
N PHE A 271 -32.12 -1.36 5.13
CA PHE A 271 -30.96 -0.61 4.64
C PHE A 271 -31.14 -0.25 3.16
N ASP A 272 -30.49 0.83 2.75
CA ASP A 272 -30.24 1.14 1.34
C ASP A 272 -28.82 0.67 1.01
N ALA A 273 -28.65 -0.21 0.01
CA ALA A 273 -27.35 -0.66 -0.46
C ALA A 273 -26.79 0.31 -1.50
N TYR A 274 -25.51 0.65 -1.35
CA TYR A 274 -24.75 1.51 -2.24
C TYR A 274 -23.49 0.80 -2.72
N GLU A 275 -23.12 1.06 -3.94
CA GLU A 275 -21.87 0.56 -4.51
C GLU A 275 -21.11 1.70 -5.17
N GLY A 276 -19.80 1.69 -4.99
CA GLY A 276 -18.86 2.61 -5.64
C GLY A 276 -17.91 1.82 -6.54
N HIS A 277 -17.72 2.30 -7.78
CA HIS A 277 -16.88 1.62 -8.77
C HIS A 277 -15.86 2.58 -9.38
N ASP A 278 -14.59 2.17 -9.41
CA ASP A 278 -13.51 2.85 -10.11
C ASP A 278 -12.85 1.87 -11.09
N GLY A 279 -13.00 2.13 -12.38
CA GLY A 279 -12.48 1.27 -13.43
C GLY A 279 -11.06 1.65 -13.82
N GLY A 280 -10.09 0.81 -13.50
CA GLY A 280 -8.70 1.01 -13.90
C GLY A 280 -8.51 0.92 -15.42
N ILE A 281 -7.72 1.85 -15.96
CA ILE A 281 -7.26 1.85 -17.35
C ILE A 281 -5.74 1.74 -17.33
N THR A 282 -5.16 0.84 -18.13
CA THR A 282 -3.70 0.73 -18.30
C THR A 282 -2.86 0.57 -17.03
N GLY A 283 -3.23 -0.40 -16.18
CA GLY A 283 -2.41 -0.80 -15.03
C GLY A 283 -2.99 -0.44 -13.67
N ASP A 284 -3.93 0.49 -13.61
CA ASP A 284 -4.68 0.79 -12.39
C ASP A 284 -5.64 -0.38 -12.07
N PRO A 285 -5.90 -0.73 -10.81
CA PRO A 285 -6.83 -1.80 -10.48
C PRO A 285 -8.28 -1.42 -10.81
N HIS A 286 -9.12 -2.42 -11.04
CA HIS A 286 -10.56 -2.26 -10.96
C HIS A 286 -10.97 -2.35 -9.50
N ALA A 287 -11.59 -1.31 -8.98
CA ALA A 287 -12.01 -1.24 -7.58
C ALA A 287 -13.54 -1.16 -7.47
N SER A 288 -14.10 -1.89 -6.52
CA SER A 288 -15.49 -1.80 -6.12
C SER A 288 -15.62 -1.83 -4.61
N LEU A 289 -16.49 -0.99 -4.08
CA LEU A 289 -16.79 -0.91 -2.66
C LEU A 289 -18.28 -1.07 -2.44
N PHE A 290 -18.64 -1.90 -1.47
CA PHE A 290 -20.02 -2.21 -1.14
C PHE A 290 -20.34 -1.65 0.24
N ALA A 291 -21.42 -0.91 0.36
CA ALA A 291 -21.82 -0.31 1.61
C ALA A 291 -23.35 -0.31 1.76
N VAL A 292 -23.79 -0.31 3.00
CA VAL A 292 -25.21 -0.15 3.34
C VAL A 292 -25.41 1.09 4.23
N HIS A 293 -26.40 1.88 3.94
CA HIS A 293 -26.84 2.96 4.81
C HIS A 293 -27.95 2.45 5.71
N ASP A 294 -27.74 2.56 7.01
CA ASP A 294 -28.74 2.30 8.03
C ASP A 294 -29.49 3.59 8.35
N PRO A 295 -30.73 3.75 7.92
CA PRO A 295 -31.50 4.95 8.18
C PRO A 295 -31.85 5.15 9.67
N ALA A 296 -31.87 4.07 10.45
CA ALA A 296 -32.23 4.16 11.87
C ALA A 296 -31.13 4.82 12.72
N THR A 297 -29.87 4.51 12.39
CA THR A 297 -28.70 5.08 13.09
C THR A 297 -27.99 6.16 12.27
N ASN A 298 -28.43 6.36 11.03
CA ASN A 298 -27.80 7.26 10.04
C ASN A 298 -26.28 6.94 9.86
N CYS A 299 -25.94 5.65 9.90
CA CYS A 299 -24.58 5.14 9.72
C CYS A 299 -24.41 4.55 8.32
N LEU A 300 -23.24 4.70 7.75
CA LEU A 300 -22.77 3.96 6.58
C LEU A 300 -21.89 2.80 7.05
N ILE A 301 -22.21 1.59 6.63
CA ILE A 301 -21.47 0.37 6.95
C ILE A 301 -20.87 -0.15 5.64
N VAL A 302 -19.56 -0.07 5.50
CA VAL A 302 -18.85 -0.70 4.39
C VAL A 302 -18.77 -2.19 4.68
N THR A 303 -19.34 -2.99 3.79
CA THR A 303 -19.49 -4.43 4.00
C THR A 303 -18.44 -5.25 3.29
N ASP A 304 -18.09 -4.88 2.09
CA ASP A 304 -17.18 -5.64 1.22
C ASP A 304 -16.39 -4.75 0.28
N GLU A 305 -15.31 -5.29 -0.26
CA GLU A 305 -14.44 -4.64 -1.23
C GLU A 305 -13.98 -5.63 -2.31
N LEU A 306 -13.76 -5.12 -3.51
CA LEU A 306 -13.05 -5.82 -4.59
C LEU A 306 -11.97 -4.90 -5.13
N GLU A 307 -10.75 -5.40 -5.24
CA GLU A 307 -9.63 -4.71 -5.89
C GLU A 307 -8.92 -5.71 -6.80
N LEU A 308 -9.12 -5.58 -8.11
CA LEU A 308 -8.68 -6.54 -9.11
C LEU A 308 -7.68 -5.89 -10.07
N ARG A 309 -6.59 -6.58 -10.39
CA ARG A 309 -5.58 -6.05 -11.32
C ARG A 309 -6.13 -5.99 -12.75
N SER A 310 -6.27 -4.78 -13.30
CA SER A 310 -6.77 -4.57 -14.68
C SER A 310 -5.91 -5.22 -15.76
N ALA A 311 -4.62 -5.43 -15.52
CA ALA A 311 -3.73 -6.13 -16.46
C ALA A 311 -4.10 -7.59 -16.72
N VAL A 312 -4.86 -8.24 -15.83
CA VAL A 312 -5.26 -9.66 -15.92
C VAL A 312 -6.76 -9.88 -15.80
N THR A 313 -7.51 -8.85 -15.41
CA THR A 313 -8.96 -8.94 -15.20
C THR A 313 -9.68 -8.12 -16.27
N THR A 314 -10.56 -8.75 -17.01
CA THR A 314 -11.41 -8.06 -17.98
C THR A 314 -12.59 -7.37 -17.30
N PHE A 315 -13.15 -6.32 -17.90
CA PHE A 315 -14.37 -5.67 -17.41
C PHE A 315 -15.53 -6.66 -17.21
N LYS A 316 -15.61 -7.68 -18.06
CA LYS A 316 -16.61 -8.73 -17.92
C LYS A 316 -16.41 -9.53 -16.64
N ALA A 317 -15.20 -10.03 -16.39
CA ALA A 317 -14.89 -10.79 -15.19
C ALA A 317 -15.13 -9.97 -13.92
N TRP A 318 -14.69 -8.71 -13.91
CA TRP A 318 -14.98 -7.79 -12.82
C TRP A 318 -16.48 -7.59 -12.58
N SER A 319 -17.28 -7.40 -13.66
CA SER A 319 -18.73 -7.26 -13.54
C SER A 319 -19.41 -8.53 -13.04
N ASP A 320 -18.91 -9.69 -13.42
CA ASP A 320 -19.41 -10.99 -12.94
C ASP A 320 -19.11 -11.18 -11.44
N ASP A 321 -17.91 -10.78 -10.97
CA ASP A 321 -17.52 -10.80 -9.55
C ASP A 321 -18.37 -9.84 -8.72
N VAL A 322 -18.66 -8.63 -9.22
CA VAL A 322 -19.56 -7.67 -8.56
C VAL A 322 -20.94 -8.30 -8.36
N LYS A 323 -21.52 -8.89 -9.42
CA LYS A 323 -22.84 -9.54 -9.34
C LYS A 323 -22.87 -10.73 -8.39
N ALA A 324 -21.79 -11.52 -8.36
CA ALA A 324 -21.67 -12.65 -7.44
C ALA A 324 -21.67 -12.17 -5.99
N LEU A 325 -20.93 -11.10 -5.69
CA LEU A 325 -20.85 -10.52 -4.36
C LEU A 325 -22.19 -9.86 -3.95
N GLU A 326 -22.88 -9.16 -4.85
CA GLU A 326 -24.23 -8.64 -4.62
C GLU A 326 -25.19 -9.77 -4.19
N ALA A 327 -25.20 -10.86 -4.94
CA ALA A 327 -26.07 -12.01 -4.65
C ALA A 327 -25.77 -12.65 -3.29
N GLU A 328 -24.47 -12.74 -2.95
CA GLU A 328 -24.06 -13.30 -1.66
C GLU A 328 -24.43 -12.39 -0.48
N ARG A 329 -24.23 -11.07 -0.62
CA ARG A 329 -24.37 -10.13 0.51
C ARG A 329 -25.78 -9.57 0.66
N PHE A 330 -26.44 -9.23 -0.44
CA PHE A 330 -27.75 -8.61 -0.38
C PHE A 330 -28.89 -9.65 -0.54
N GLY A 331 -28.53 -10.87 -0.88
CA GLY A 331 -29.47 -11.97 -1.09
C GLY A 331 -30.20 -11.87 -2.41
N THR A 332 -31.24 -12.67 -2.54
CA THR A 332 -32.08 -12.71 -3.75
C THR A 332 -33.50 -12.31 -3.41
N ASP A 333 -34.10 -11.52 -4.30
CA ASP A 333 -35.54 -11.32 -4.28
C ASP A 333 -36.22 -12.48 -5.03
N ARG A 334 -37.25 -13.06 -4.44
CA ARG A 334 -37.98 -14.19 -5.04
C ARG A 334 -38.63 -13.80 -6.35
N TRP A 335 -39.02 -12.54 -6.47
CA TRP A 335 -39.69 -12.02 -7.65
C TRP A 335 -39.09 -10.68 -8.06
N VAL A 336 -38.53 -10.63 -9.25
CA VAL A 336 -38.09 -9.38 -9.88
C VAL A 336 -38.73 -9.27 -11.24
N GLY A 337 -39.41 -8.17 -11.51
CA GLY A 337 -40.08 -7.92 -12.79
C GLY A 337 -40.53 -6.48 -12.92
N THR A 338 -41.03 -6.15 -14.11
CA THR A 338 -41.49 -4.81 -14.47
C THR A 338 -42.77 -4.37 -13.76
N LEU A 339 -43.45 -5.28 -13.02
CA LEU A 339 -44.70 -5.00 -12.33
C LEU A 339 -44.45 -4.48 -10.93
N HIS A 340 -44.24 -3.19 -10.81
CA HIS A 340 -44.18 -2.49 -9.54
C HIS A 340 -45.51 -2.69 -8.77
N GLY A 341 -45.44 -3.22 -7.56
CA GLY A 341 -46.60 -3.50 -6.71
C GLY A 341 -47.21 -4.90 -6.80
N ALA A 342 -46.71 -5.75 -7.72
CA ALA A 342 -47.20 -7.09 -7.85
C ALA A 342 -46.51 -8.14 -6.93
N LYS A 343 -45.48 -7.76 -6.15
CA LYS A 343 -44.73 -8.69 -5.30
C LYS A 343 -45.65 -9.43 -4.32
N GLU A 344 -46.50 -8.71 -3.62
CA GLU A 344 -47.46 -9.27 -2.66
C GLU A 344 -48.47 -10.24 -3.31
N PHE A 345 -48.90 -9.90 -4.53
CA PHE A 345 -49.79 -10.73 -5.32
C PHE A 345 -49.11 -12.02 -5.80
N LEU A 346 -47.87 -11.91 -6.29
CA LEU A 346 -47.10 -13.07 -6.73
C LEU A 346 -46.70 -13.98 -5.55
N ASP A 347 -46.34 -13.40 -4.39
CA ASP A 347 -46.08 -14.16 -3.18
C ASP A 347 -47.32 -14.92 -2.67
N ALA A 348 -48.51 -14.35 -2.85
CA ALA A 348 -49.78 -15.00 -2.51
C ALA A 348 -50.15 -16.14 -3.47
N LEU A 349 -49.75 -16.06 -4.75
CA LEU A 349 -49.98 -17.12 -5.73
C LEU A 349 -49.02 -18.28 -5.60
N GLY A 350 -47.83 -18.11 -5.03
CA GLY A 350 -46.81 -19.13 -4.85
C GLY A 350 -46.08 -19.55 -6.14
N GLU A 351 -46.61 -19.23 -7.32
CA GLU A 351 -46.05 -19.53 -8.64
C GLU A 351 -46.26 -18.35 -9.61
N VAL A 352 -45.43 -18.29 -10.66
CA VAL A 352 -45.57 -17.29 -11.75
C VAL A 352 -46.63 -17.74 -12.71
N PRO A 353 -47.76 -17.00 -12.87
CA PRO A 353 -48.75 -17.26 -13.91
C PRO A 353 -48.12 -17.29 -15.31
N GLU A 354 -48.64 -18.12 -16.20
CA GLU A 354 -48.07 -18.36 -17.54
C GLU A 354 -47.93 -17.05 -18.35
N PHE A 355 -48.90 -16.17 -18.25
CA PHE A 355 -48.89 -14.89 -18.97
C PHE A 355 -47.81 -13.90 -18.45
N LEU A 356 -47.24 -14.13 -17.28
CA LEU A 356 -46.13 -13.35 -16.71
C LEU A 356 -44.76 -14.02 -16.87
N ARG A 357 -44.70 -15.24 -17.40
CA ARG A 357 -43.44 -15.94 -17.68
C ARG A 357 -42.63 -15.13 -18.68
N GLY A 358 -41.38 -14.86 -18.34
CA GLY A 358 -40.49 -14.01 -19.12
C GLY A 358 -40.52 -12.53 -18.77
N GLN A 359 -41.53 -12.06 -17.98
CA GLN A 359 -41.56 -10.70 -17.42
C GLN A 359 -41.11 -10.67 -15.97
N VAL A 360 -41.00 -11.83 -15.32
CA VAL A 360 -40.62 -12.00 -13.95
C VAL A 360 -39.45 -12.97 -13.83
N THR A 361 -38.38 -12.57 -13.18
CA THR A 361 -37.24 -13.43 -12.88
C THR A 361 -37.37 -13.93 -11.45
N LEU A 362 -37.34 -15.25 -11.26
CA LEU A 362 -37.35 -15.90 -9.96
C LEU A 362 -35.93 -15.85 -9.33
N ASN A 363 -35.85 -15.59 -8.03
CA ASN A 363 -34.59 -15.59 -7.29
C ASN A 363 -33.50 -14.73 -7.93
N ALA A 364 -33.87 -13.57 -8.48
CA ALA A 364 -32.87 -12.63 -8.99
C ALA A 364 -32.10 -11.98 -7.84
N PRO A 365 -30.80 -11.68 -8.03
CA PRO A 365 -30.04 -10.91 -7.05
C PRO A 365 -30.76 -9.61 -6.70
N ARG A 366 -30.80 -9.29 -5.41
CA ARG A 366 -31.37 -8.04 -4.94
C ARG A 366 -30.53 -6.88 -5.47
N GLN A 367 -31.17 -5.94 -6.17
CA GLN A 367 -30.46 -4.80 -6.72
C GLN A 367 -30.10 -3.80 -5.62
N PRO A 368 -28.88 -3.23 -5.61
CA PRO A 368 -28.56 -2.14 -4.73
C PRO A 368 -29.43 -0.92 -5.06
N TYR A 369 -29.60 -0.06 -4.06
CA TYR A 369 -30.33 1.19 -4.25
C TYR A 369 -29.65 2.07 -5.29
N LEU A 370 -28.33 2.15 -5.27
CA LEU A 370 -27.56 2.98 -6.18
C LEU A 370 -26.15 2.40 -6.40
N ARG A 371 -25.74 2.26 -7.67
CA ARG A 371 -24.36 2.08 -8.07
C ARG A 371 -23.85 3.38 -8.67
N VAL A 372 -22.70 3.84 -8.20
CA VAL A 372 -22.04 5.06 -8.65
C VAL A 372 -20.60 4.77 -9.06
N GLY A 373 -20.10 5.49 -10.03
CA GLY A 373 -18.73 5.23 -10.52
C GLY A 373 -18.04 6.48 -11.02
N ASP A 374 -16.79 6.28 -11.45
CA ASP A 374 -15.98 7.28 -12.11
C ASP A 374 -16.82 7.99 -13.21
N PRO A 375 -16.75 9.33 -13.32
CA PRO A 375 -17.43 10.08 -14.37
C PRO A 375 -16.93 9.80 -15.80
N SER A 376 -15.92 8.94 -15.96
CA SER A 376 -15.54 8.40 -17.26
C SER A 376 -16.75 7.71 -17.87
N GLN A 377 -17.42 8.42 -18.77
CA GLN A 377 -18.68 7.97 -19.39
C GLN A 377 -18.56 6.61 -20.05
N ASN A 378 -17.38 6.24 -20.53
CA ASN A 378 -17.15 4.95 -21.19
C ASN A 378 -17.28 3.80 -20.20
N ILE A 379 -16.67 3.89 -19.01
CA ILE A 379 -16.71 2.82 -17.99
C ILE A 379 -18.15 2.59 -17.51
N CYS A 380 -18.84 3.65 -17.08
CA CYS A 380 -20.24 3.53 -16.64
C CYS A 380 -21.16 3.03 -17.74
N ARG A 381 -20.94 3.46 -18.99
CA ARG A 381 -21.68 3.01 -20.15
C ARG A 381 -21.45 1.50 -20.41
N ASP A 382 -20.20 1.08 -20.47
CA ASP A 382 -19.84 -0.30 -20.77
C ASP A 382 -20.38 -1.25 -19.68
N MET A 383 -20.24 -0.87 -18.40
CA MET A 383 -20.84 -1.63 -17.29
C MET A 383 -22.36 -1.73 -17.44
N THR A 384 -23.03 -0.64 -17.83
CA THR A 384 -24.49 -0.60 -17.97
C THR A 384 -24.97 -1.36 -19.20
N VAL A 385 -24.39 -1.07 -20.38
CA VAL A 385 -24.89 -1.58 -21.67
C VAL A 385 -24.41 -3.01 -21.92
N ASP A 386 -23.12 -3.27 -21.72
CA ASP A 386 -22.52 -4.54 -22.12
C ASP A 386 -22.62 -5.60 -21.03
N TYR A 387 -22.66 -5.19 -19.75
CA TYR A 387 -22.63 -6.12 -18.62
C TYR A 387 -23.88 -6.04 -17.72
N GLY A 388 -24.81 -5.12 -18.00
CA GLY A 388 -26.09 -5.04 -17.28
C GLY A 388 -25.99 -4.56 -15.83
N LEU A 389 -24.89 -3.89 -15.47
CA LEU A 389 -24.73 -3.20 -14.19
C LEU A 389 -25.02 -1.71 -14.39
N VAL A 390 -26.18 -1.27 -13.98
CA VAL A 390 -26.54 0.17 -14.10
C VAL A 390 -25.71 0.98 -13.13
N VAL A 391 -24.66 1.63 -13.64
CA VAL A 391 -23.74 2.49 -12.86
C VAL A 391 -23.94 3.95 -13.29
N LEU A 392 -24.20 4.82 -12.33
CA LEU A 392 -24.36 6.25 -12.59
C LEU A 392 -23.02 6.99 -12.40
N PRO A 393 -22.62 7.84 -13.36
CA PRO A 393 -21.40 8.62 -13.24
C PRO A 393 -21.53 9.65 -12.11
N THR A 394 -20.51 9.77 -11.28
CA THR A 394 -20.45 10.72 -10.16
C THR A 394 -19.39 11.79 -10.40
N PRO A 395 -19.69 13.08 -10.22
CA PRO A 395 -18.70 14.14 -10.43
C PRO A 395 -17.48 14.01 -9.52
N LYS A 396 -16.26 14.24 -10.08
CA LYS A 396 -14.99 14.22 -9.31
C LYS A 396 -14.57 15.59 -8.75
N HIS A 397 -15.30 16.67 -9.03
CA HIS A 397 -14.96 17.99 -8.50
C HIS A 397 -15.12 18.02 -6.96
N GLU A 398 -14.40 18.92 -6.31
CA GLU A 398 -14.44 19.10 -4.86
C GLU A 398 -14.05 17.84 -4.06
N LYS A 399 -13.08 17.09 -4.56
CA LYS A 399 -12.61 15.85 -3.93
C LYS A 399 -12.23 16.05 -2.45
N ALA A 400 -11.56 17.18 -2.14
CA ALA A 400 -11.18 17.50 -0.77
C ALA A 400 -12.40 17.63 0.16
N MET A 401 -13.49 18.27 -0.28
CA MET A 401 -14.72 18.40 0.50
C MET A 401 -15.36 17.03 0.82
N VAL A 402 -15.31 16.10 -0.11
CA VAL A 402 -15.83 14.74 0.13
C VAL A 402 -14.97 14.00 1.14
N MET A 403 -13.64 14.15 1.06
CA MET A 403 -12.73 13.57 2.05
C MET A 403 -12.93 14.20 3.43
N ASP A 404 -13.21 15.49 3.51
CA ASP A 404 -13.57 16.14 4.77
C ASP A 404 -14.87 15.56 5.35
N LEU A 405 -15.87 15.26 4.51
CA LEU A 405 -17.10 14.58 4.95
C LEU A 405 -16.81 13.16 5.46
N ILE A 406 -15.94 12.40 4.80
CA ILE A 406 -15.49 11.07 5.29
C ILE A 406 -14.82 11.23 6.66
N ASN A 407 -13.92 12.19 6.82
CA ASN A 407 -13.29 12.48 8.10
C ASN A 407 -14.32 12.84 9.18
N GLN A 408 -15.36 13.62 8.84
CA GLN A 408 -16.43 13.94 9.75
C GLN A 408 -17.25 12.69 10.16
N LEU A 409 -17.61 11.83 9.22
CA LEU A 409 -18.32 10.59 9.49
C LEU A 409 -17.55 9.65 10.42
N ILE A 410 -16.22 9.61 10.30
CA ILE A 410 -15.34 8.85 11.19
C ILE A 410 -15.36 9.43 12.61
N ARG A 411 -15.18 10.77 12.75
CA ARG A 411 -15.24 11.46 14.06
C ARG A 411 -16.59 11.26 14.76
N ASP A 412 -17.67 11.31 13.98
CA ASP A 412 -19.04 11.11 14.46
C ASP A 412 -19.40 9.63 14.70
N ARG A 413 -18.46 8.70 14.43
CA ARG A 413 -18.67 7.24 14.49
C ARG A 413 -19.81 6.75 13.60
N ARG A 414 -20.02 7.41 12.48
CA ARG A 414 -21.07 7.12 11.49
C ARG A 414 -20.58 6.37 10.27
N LEU A 415 -19.27 6.14 10.14
CA LEU A 415 -18.67 5.26 9.16
C LEU A 415 -18.18 4.00 9.87
N LYS A 416 -18.73 2.86 9.54
CA LYS A 416 -18.31 1.55 10.04
C LYS A 416 -17.70 0.74 8.90
N VAL A 417 -16.68 -0.03 9.19
CA VAL A 417 -15.98 -0.86 8.19
C VAL A 417 -15.96 -2.29 8.66
N HIS A 418 -16.38 -3.23 7.81
CA HIS A 418 -16.33 -4.64 8.16
C HIS A 418 -14.87 -5.13 8.24
N SER A 419 -14.59 -6.06 9.15
CA SER A 419 -13.24 -6.61 9.39
C SER A 419 -12.59 -7.18 8.12
N ARG A 420 -13.38 -7.69 7.18
CA ARG A 420 -12.92 -8.25 5.89
C ARG A 420 -12.42 -7.20 4.88
N CYS A 421 -12.78 -5.91 5.05
CA CYS A 421 -12.31 -4.83 4.17
C CYS A 421 -10.88 -4.42 4.55
N VAL A 422 -9.92 -5.29 4.26
CA VAL A 422 -8.51 -5.12 4.65
C VAL A 422 -7.83 -4.04 3.83
N ARG A 423 -8.08 -4.03 2.51
CA ARG A 423 -7.44 -3.09 1.59
C ARG A 423 -7.94 -1.66 1.78
N LEU A 424 -9.24 -1.46 1.97
CA LEU A 424 -9.77 -0.14 2.31
C LEU A 424 -9.14 0.40 3.60
N ARG A 425 -9.03 -0.44 4.63
CA ARG A 425 -8.39 -0.04 5.89
C ARG A 425 -6.93 0.34 5.72
N GLU A 426 -6.19 -0.37 4.88
CA GLU A 426 -4.82 0.00 4.50
C GLU A 426 -4.81 1.36 3.79
N GLN A 427 -5.66 1.56 2.78
CA GLN A 427 -5.74 2.80 2.03
C GLN A 427 -6.16 3.99 2.90
N LEU A 428 -7.07 3.80 3.88
CA LEU A 428 -7.45 4.85 4.84
C LEU A 428 -6.26 5.37 5.67
N VAL A 429 -5.26 4.52 5.93
CA VAL A 429 -4.02 4.92 6.63
C VAL A 429 -3.00 5.54 5.69
N THR A 430 -2.89 5.04 4.46
CA THR A 430 -1.70 5.22 3.62
C THR A 430 -1.87 6.24 2.51
N THR A 431 -3.10 6.58 2.15
CA THR A 431 -3.35 7.52 1.05
C THR A 431 -3.02 8.95 1.45
N LEU A 432 -2.19 9.59 0.64
CA LEU A 432 -1.72 10.95 0.86
C LEU A 432 -2.24 11.88 -0.25
N TRP A 433 -2.37 13.17 0.06
CA TRP A 433 -2.58 14.20 -0.93
C TRP A 433 -1.30 14.52 -1.70
N ASP A 434 -1.42 14.88 -2.97
CA ASP A 434 -0.40 15.63 -3.67
C ASP A 434 -0.20 17.03 -3.03
N ALA A 435 0.93 17.70 -3.33
CA ALA A 435 1.26 18.97 -2.73
C ALA A 435 0.15 20.04 -2.83
N PRO A 436 -0.62 20.18 -3.93
CA PRO A 436 -1.74 21.12 -4.01
C PRO A 436 -3.06 20.58 -3.43
N ARG A 437 -3.11 19.40 -2.82
CA ARG A 437 -4.32 18.71 -2.32
C ARG A 437 -5.45 18.55 -3.36
N ARG A 438 -5.09 18.35 -4.61
CA ARG A 438 -6.06 18.20 -5.71
C ARG A 438 -6.31 16.75 -6.08
N ARG A 439 -5.29 15.91 -5.90
CA ARG A 439 -5.31 14.50 -6.26
C ARG A 439 -4.64 13.68 -5.16
N PHE A 440 -4.89 12.40 -5.15
CA PHE A 440 -4.09 11.50 -4.34
C PHE A 440 -2.69 11.36 -4.93
N ASP A 441 -1.69 11.30 -4.05
CA ASP A 441 -0.32 10.99 -4.42
C ASP A 441 -0.25 9.50 -4.73
N ARG A 442 -0.36 9.18 -6.03
CA ARG A 442 -0.47 7.79 -6.49
C ARG A 442 0.87 7.09 -6.44
N ASN A 443 0.93 6.07 -5.62
CA ASN A 443 2.02 5.10 -5.58
C ASN A 443 1.62 3.89 -6.42
N PRO A 444 2.51 3.22 -7.20
CA PRO A 444 2.20 2.04 -8.02
C PRO A 444 1.49 0.89 -7.31
N LYS A 445 1.47 0.89 -5.97
CA LYS A 445 0.81 -0.13 -5.14
C LYS A 445 -0.38 0.37 -4.34
N ASP A 446 -0.57 1.67 -4.24
CA ASP A 446 -1.65 2.27 -3.48
C ASP A 446 -2.15 3.51 -4.23
N HIS A 447 -3.15 3.27 -5.07
CA HIS A 447 -3.75 4.31 -5.91
C HIS A 447 -4.86 5.07 -5.16
N GLY A 448 -5.32 4.55 -4.00
CA GLY A 448 -6.45 5.10 -3.27
C GLY A 448 -7.79 4.86 -3.96
N ASP A 449 -7.89 3.87 -4.84
CA ASP A 449 -9.08 3.62 -5.67
C ASP A 449 -10.29 3.22 -4.82
N LEU A 450 -10.11 2.46 -3.72
CA LEU A 450 -11.19 2.15 -2.79
C LEU A 450 -11.64 3.38 -1.99
N ILE A 451 -10.75 4.33 -1.71
CA ILE A 451 -11.13 5.62 -1.12
C ILE A 451 -11.92 6.47 -2.12
N ASP A 452 -11.56 6.42 -3.41
CA ASP A 452 -12.36 7.06 -4.46
C ASP A 452 -13.76 6.44 -4.52
N CYS A 453 -13.87 5.10 -4.50
CA CYS A 453 -15.14 4.40 -4.41
C CYS A 453 -15.95 4.81 -3.18
N LEU A 454 -15.33 4.91 -2.00
CA LEU A 454 -15.97 5.40 -0.78
C LEU A 454 -16.46 6.85 -0.96
N GLY A 455 -15.66 7.69 -1.58
CA GLY A 455 -16.02 9.07 -1.90
C GLY A 455 -17.22 9.16 -2.83
N TYR A 456 -17.32 8.30 -3.85
CA TYR A 456 -18.48 8.22 -4.74
C TYR A 456 -19.74 7.81 -3.97
N ILE A 457 -19.66 6.82 -3.08
CA ILE A 457 -20.76 6.40 -2.24
C ILE A 457 -21.19 7.54 -1.32
N VAL A 458 -20.28 8.09 -0.51
CA VAL A 458 -20.57 9.12 0.51
C VAL A 458 -21.22 10.35 -0.09
N ARG A 459 -20.82 10.76 -1.30
CA ARG A 459 -21.41 11.87 -2.05
C ARG A 459 -22.87 11.63 -2.41
N ASN A 460 -23.30 10.38 -2.60
CA ASN A 460 -24.59 9.99 -3.12
C ASN A 460 -25.52 9.36 -2.06
N VAL A 461 -25.05 9.12 -0.84
CA VAL A 461 -25.89 8.65 0.26
C VAL A 461 -26.90 9.74 0.64
N ARG A 462 -28.14 9.36 0.83
CA ARG A 462 -29.20 10.25 1.27
C ARG A 462 -29.25 10.31 2.80
N TRP A 463 -28.34 11.07 3.39
CA TRP A 463 -28.17 11.20 4.84
C TRP A 463 -29.38 11.72 5.62
N HIS A 464 -30.32 12.37 4.98
CA HIS A 464 -31.47 13.04 5.61
C HIS A 464 -32.80 12.36 5.27
N ARG A 465 -32.78 11.14 4.75
CA ARG A 465 -34.02 10.39 4.68
C ARG A 465 -34.49 10.15 6.11
N ASP A 466 -35.71 10.57 6.38
CA ASP A 466 -36.42 10.53 7.64
C ASP A 466 -35.99 9.31 8.48
N CYS A 467 -35.18 9.57 9.53
CA CYS A 467 -34.84 8.58 10.55
C CYS A 467 -36.07 8.25 11.39
N ARG A 468 -37.23 8.11 10.77
CA ARG A 468 -38.41 7.60 11.46
C ARG A 468 -38.17 6.13 11.74
N PRO A 469 -38.34 5.70 13.02
CA PRO A 469 -38.35 4.29 13.31
C PRO A 469 -39.36 3.66 12.36
N VAL A 470 -38.93 2.69 11.57
CA VAL A 470 -39.86 1.89 10.77
C VAL A 470 -40.75 1.19 11.79
N PRO A 471 -42.06 1.46 11.78
CA PRO A 471 -42.96 0.83 12.72
C PRO A 471 -42.78 -0.68 12.60
N LYS A 472 -42.72 -1.37 13.74
CA LYS A 472 -42.67 -2.83 13.73
C LYS A 472 -43.83 -3.32 12.87
N ARG A 473 -43.62 -4.31 12.03
CA ARG A 473 -44.61 -4.87 11.09
C ARG A 473 -45.95 -5.22 11.74
N GLU A 474 -45.98 -5.44 13.07
CA GLU A 474 -47.16 -5.68 13.90
C GLU A 474 -48.08 -4.46 14.03
N GLU A 475 -47.55 -3.22 13.87
CA GLU A 475 -48.33 -1.99 13.99
C GLU A 475 -49.12 -1.65 12.71
N PHE A 476 -48.77 -2.29 11.58
CA PHE A 476 -49.48 -2.18 10.29
C PHE A 476 -50.34 -3.38 9.94
N ALA A 477 -50.62 -4.29 10.88
CA ALA A 477 -51.62 -5.29 10.62
C ALA A 477 -52.99 -4.59 10.46
N PRO A 478 -53.60 -4.64 9.26
CA PRO A 478 -54.88 -4.00 9.08
C PRO A 478 -55.87 -4.59 10.09
N PRO A 479 -56.76 -3.74 10.64
CA PRO A 479 -57.79 -4.24 11.56
C PRO A 479 -58.54 -5.39 10.86
N SER A 480 -58.71 -6.48 11.56
CA SER A 480 -59.21 -7.79 11.06
C SER A 480 -60.62 -7.83 10.46
N SER A 481 -61.19 -6.65 10.13
CA SER A 481 -62.58 -6.55 9.68
C SER A 481 -62.80 -5.84 8.34
N LYS A 482 -61.73 -5.44 7.58
CA LYS A 482 -61.95 -4.92 6.25
C LYS A 482 -61.57 -5.97 5.20
N LYS A 483 -62.57 -6.52 4.50
CA LYS A 483 -62.39 -7.32 3.28
C LYS A 483 -61.45 -6.50 2.36
N THR A 484 -60.25 -7.02 2.14
CA THR A 484 -59.28 -6.38 1.22
C THR A 484 -59.82 -6.51 -0.20
N GLY A 485 -59.40 -5.62 -1.09
CA GLY A 485 -59.77 -5.66 -2.51
C GLY A 485 -59.45 -7.00 -3.16
N LEU A 486 -58.57 -7.82 -2.57
CA LEU A 486 -58.23 -9.19 -2.97
C LEU A 486 -59.45 -10.15 -2.83
N ASP A 487 -60.30 -10.01 -1.79
CA ASP A 487 -61.48 -10.83 -1.64
C ASP A 487 -62.60 -10.45 -2.61
N ALA A 488 -62.62 -9.15 -3.01
CA ALA A 488 -63.49 -8.69 -4.11
C ALA A 488 -63.07 -9.22 -5.45
N MET A 489 -61.74 -9.28 -5.77
CA MET A 489 -61.23 -9.87 -7.00
C MET A 489 -61.42 -11.40 -7.08
N LYS A 490 -61.30 -12.14 -5.96
CA LYS A 490 -61.60 -13.58 -5.92
C LYS A 490 -63.09 -13.90 -6.22
N GLY A 491 -63.99 -12.95 -5.93
CA GLY A 491 -65.39 -13.05 -6.30
C GLY A 491 -65.71 -12.81 -7.75
N LEU A 492 -64.83 -12.11 -8.47
CA LEU A 492 -64.96 -11.81 -9.93
C LEU A 492 -64.32 -12.90 -10.84
N LEU A 493 -63.53 -13.76 -10.24
CA LEU A 493 -62.85 -14.88 -10.97
C LEU A 493 -63.52 -16.24 -10.78
N ARG A 494 -64.64 -16.27 -10.09
CA ARG A 494 -65.59 -17.41 -10.04
C ARG A 494 -66.79 -17.08 -10.89
#